data_d554c1ec638ed2b2954cdc270a1b812c
#
_entry.id   d554c1ec638ed2b2954cdc270a1b812c
#
_cell.length_a   1.000
_cell.length_b   1.000
_cell.length_c   1.000
_cell.angle_alpha   90.00
_cell.angle_beta   90.00
_cell.angle_gamma   90.00
#
_symmetry.space_group_name_H-M   'P 1'
#
loop_
_entity.id
_entity.type
_entity.pdbx_description
1 polymer ?
#
loop_
_entity_poly.entity_id
_entity_poly.type
_entity_poly.pdbx_seq_one_letter_code
_entity_poly.pdbx_strand_id
1 'polypeptide(L)'
;AASMKHIYCGTPGETFFSTSDIGWVVGHSYIIYGPLLAGMATIMYEGTPLRPDAGIWWQIVEKYKVTVMFSAPTAVRVLKKQDPAFLKKYDLSSLKHLFLAGEPLDETSHQWIMEELGIPVIDNYWQTETGWPMLAICRGVEDSPIKLGSPAFPVYGYDLRIFREDGTECGANEKGIVGIMPPLPPGCLSTVWGQDERF
;
A
#
# COMPACT_ATOMS: atom_id res chain seq x y z
N ALA A 1 -0.67 11.47 -8.37
CA ALA A 1 0.08 11.08 -9.57
C ALA A 1 1.52 10.68 -9.25
N ALA A 2 2.30 11.51 -8.51
CA ALA A 2 3.71 11.19 -8.20
C ALA A 2 3.89 9.82 -7.52
N SER A 3 3.10 9.51 -6.49
CA SER A 3 3.17 8.23 -5.79
C SER A 3 2.88 7.02 -6.69
N MET A 4 2.01 7.16 -7.71
CA MET A 4 1.75 6.09 -8.67
C MET A 4 3.00 5.71 -9.45
N LYS A 5 3.82 6.71 -9.84
CA LYS A 5 5.07 6.48 -10.57
C LYS A 5 6.20 6.04 -9.63
N HIS A 6 6.40 6.75 -8.53
CA HIS A 6 7.61 6.57 -7.70
C HIS A 6 7.49 5.43 -6.69
N ILE A 7 6.29 5.16 -6.17
CA ILE A 7 6.06 4.10 -5.18
C ILE A 7 5.46 2.87 -5.87
N TYR A 8 4.31 3.04 -6.54
CA TYR A 8 3.52 1.92 -7.06
C TYR A 8 3.95 1.44 -8.45
N CYS A 9 4.97 2.05 -9.05
CA CYS A 9 5.52 1.65 -10.37
C CYS A 9 4.48 1.63 -11.51
N GLY A 10 3.42 2.42 -11.37
CA GLY A 10 2.32 2.45 -12.34
C GLY A 10 2.74 3.13 -13.65
N THR A 11 2.42 2.49 -14.76
CA THR A 11 2.70 2.98 -16.12
C THR A 11 1.39 3.21 -16.89
N PRO A 12 1.29 4.29 -17.70
CA PRO A 12 0.11 4.51 -18.53
C PRO A 12 -0.25 3.29 -19.38
N GLY A 13 -1.55 2.96 -19.43
CA GLY A 13 -2.06 1.79 -20.16
C GLY A 13 -2.07 0.49 -19.37
N GLU A 14 -1.43 0.43 -18.22
CA GLU A 14 -1.49 -0.71 -17.29
C GLU A 14 -2.77 -0.71 -16.44
N THR A 15 -3.03 -1.81 -15.74
CA THR A 15 -4.21 -1.97 -14.88
C THR A 15 -3.82 -2.05 -13.42
N PHE A 16 -4.44 -1.18 -12.62
CA PHE A 16 -4.30 -1.14 -11.16
C PHE A 16 -5.54 -1.74 -10.49
N PHE A 17 -5.34 -2.59 -9.49
CA PHE A 17 -6.42 -3.18 -8.72
C PHE A 17 -6.20 -2.93 -7.22
N SER A 18 -7.02 -2.07 -6.62
CA SER A 18 -7.07 -1.90 -5.18
C SER A 18 -8.29 -2.62 -4.61
N THR A 19 -8.05 -3.45 -3.61
CA THR A 19 -9.11 -4.19 -2.90
C THR A 19 -9.65 -3.44 -1.68
N SER A 20 -9.24 -2.19 -1.50
CA SER A 20 -9.66 -1.35 -0.39
C SER A 20 -11.08 -0.82 -0.58
N ASP A 21 -11.70 -0.42 0.53
CA ASP A 21 -13.02 0.19 0.53
C ASP A 21 -12.97 1.62 -0.01
N ILE A 22 -13.90 1.95 -0.92
CA ILE A 22 -14.02 3.27 -1.53
C ILE A 22 -14.39 4.36 -0.51
N GLY A 23 -14.95 4.00 0.63
CA GLY A 23 -15.32 4.93 1.71
C GLY A 23 -14.14 5.50 2.50
N TRP A 24 -12.94 4.91 2.34
CA TRP A 24 -11.72 5.40 2.97
C TRP A 24 -10.92 6.29 2.00
N VAL A 25 -9.98 7.08 2.55
CA VAL A 25 -9.09 7.92 1.72
C VAL A 25 -8.31 7.09 0.70
N VAL A 26 -7.96 5.84 1.03
CA VAL A 26 -7.30 4.92 0.09
C VAL A 26 -8.13 4.67 -1.17
N GLY A 27 -9.44 4.59 -1.03
CA GLY A 27 -10.35 4.47 -2.16
C GLY A 27 -10.29 5.68 -3.09
N HIS A 28 -10.28 6.88 -2.51
CA HIS A 28 -10.13 8.11 -3.27
C HIS A 28 -8.75 8.21 -3.91
N SER A 29 -7.68 8.00 -3.14
CA SER A 29 -6.31 8.13 -3.64
C SER A 29 -5.93 7.03 -4.63
N TYR A 30 -6.29 5.77 -4.38
CA TYR A 30 -5.73 4.59 -5.06
C TYR A 30 -6.77 3.61 -5.64
N ILE A 31 -8.05 3.98 -5.69
CA ILE A 31 -9.02 3.36 -6.60
C ILE A 31 -9.37 4.34 -7.71
N ILE A 32 -9.63 5.62 -7.37
CA ILE A 32 -10.15 6.59 -8.33
C ILE A 32 -9.02 7.46 -8.88
N TYR A 33 -8.51 8.41 -8.07
CA TYR A 33 -7.71 9.51 -8.62
C TYR A 33 -6.29 9.12 -9.04
N GLY A 34 -5.58 8.38 -8.21
CA GLY A 34 -4.18 8.02 -8.46
C GLY A 34 -3.99 7.28 -9.79
N PRO A 35 -4.63 6.11 -9.96
CA PRO A 35 -4.50 5.32 -11.21
C PRO A 35 -4.94 6.10 -12.44
N LEU A 36 -6.09 6.76 -12.40
CA LEU A 36 -6.63 7.51 -13.55
C LEU A 36 -5.72 8.69 -13.94
N LEU A 37 -5.19 9.43 -12.96
CA LEU A 37 -4.22 10.51 -13.21
C LEU A 37 -2.87 9.99 -13.75
N ALA A 38 -2.55 8.73 -13.48
CA ALA A 38 -1.37 8.07 -14.03
C ALA A 38 -1.61 7.46 -15.42
N GLY A 39 -2.82 7.59 -15.97
CA GLY A 39 -3.20 7.00 -17.27
C GLY A 39 -3.38 5.49 -17.23
N MET A 40 -3.62 4.92 -16.03
CA MET A 40 -3.88 3.50 -15.83
C MET A 40 -5.38 3.22 -15.87
N ALA A 41 -5.75 1.99 -16.25
CA ALA A 41 -7.06 1.45 -15.92
C ALA A 41 -7.13 1.14 -14.42
N THR A 42 -8.30 1.32 -13.81
CA THR A 42 -8.53 0.95 -12.40
C THR A 42 -9.72 0.02 -12.28
N ILE A 43 -9.64 -0.91 -11.34
CA ILE A 43 -10.72 -1.85 -11.05
C ILE A 43 -11.35 -1.46 -9.72
N MET A 44 -12.66 -1.27 -9.73
CA MET A 44 -13.49 -1.16 -8.55
C MET A 44 -14.31 -2.44 -8.42
N TYR A 45 -14.06 -3.19 -7.36
CA TYR A 45 -14.69 -4.49 -7.11
C TYR A 45 -15.57 -4.42 -5.86
N GLU A 46 -16.86 -4.68 -6.04
CA GLU A 46 -17.81 -4.79 -4.95
C GLU A 46 -17.92 -6.25 -4.49
N GLY A 47 -17.15 -6.59 -3.45
CA GLY A 47 -17.12 -7.94 -2.93
C GLY A 47 -16.01 -8.18 -1.90
N THR A 48 -15.99 -9.41 -1.39
CA THR A 48 -14.98 -9.85 -0.42
C THR A 48 -13.98 -10.80 -1.07
N PRO A 49 -12.79 -11.03 -0.48
CA PRO A 49 -11.79 -11.93 -1.04
C PRO A 49 -12.22 -13.40 -1.10
N LEU A 50 -13.34 -13.76 -0.44
CA LEU A 50 -13.82 -15.14 -0.33
C LEU A 50 -15.14 -15.40 -1.08
N ARG A 51 -15.67 -14.46 -1.84
CA ARG A 51 -16.92 -14.65 -2.58
C ARG A 51 -16.74 -14.34 -4.07
N PRO A 52 -17.15 -15.25 -4.96
CA PRO A 52 -17.78 -16.56 -4.71
C PRO A 52 -16.87 -17.60 -4.08
N ASP A 53 -15.55 -17.49 -4.25
CA ASP A 53 -14.52 -18.31 -3.62
C ASP A 53 -13.22 -17.52 -3.41
N ALA A 54 -12.22 -18.10 -2.77
CA ALA A 54 -10.94 -17.45 -2.46
C ALA A 54 -10.05 -17.18 -3.69
N GLY A 55 -10.46 -17.58 -4.87
CA GLY A 55 -9.79 -17.31 -6.14
C GLY A 55 -10.25 -16.03 -6.84
N ILE A 56 -11.29 -15.36 -6.34
CA ILE A 56 -11.92 -14.24 -7.07
C ILE A 56 -10.95 -13.11 -7.41
N TRP A 57 -10.06 -12.73 -6.51
CA TRP A 57 -9.09 -11.67 -6.80
C TRP A 57 -8.06 -12.09 -7.84
N TRP A 58 -7.64 -13.35 -7.81
CA TRP A 58 -6.71 -13.92 -8.78
C TRP A 58 -7.36 -14.05 -10.16
N GLN A 59 -8.65 -14.39 -10.21
CA GLN A 59 -9.45 -14.35 -11.43
C GLN A 59 -9.52 -12.95 -12.03
N ILE A 60 -9.67 -11.91 -11.19
CA ILE A 60 -9.67 -10.52 -11.62
C ILE A 60 -8.30 -10.14 -12.18
N VAL A 61 -7.21 -10.54 -11.51
CA VAL A 61 -5.83 -10.31 -11.98
C VAL A 61 -5.63 -10.92 -13.36
N GLU A 62 -6.00 -12.17 -13.57
CA GLU A 62 -5.90 -12.84 -14.87
C GLU A 62 -6.74 -12.17 -15.93
N LYS A 63 -8.03 -11.95 -15.64
CA LYS A 63 -9.02 -11.44 -16.59
C LYS A 63 -8.68 -10.05 -17.11
N TYR A 64 -8.23 -9.17 -16.23
CA TYR A 64 -7.97 -7.75 -16.56
C TYR A 64 -6.47 -7.45 -16.70
N LYS A 65 -5.62 -8.48 -16.65
CA LYS A 65 -4.16 -8.34 -16.76
C LYS A 65 -3.61 -7.28 -15.82
N VAL A 66 -4.01 -7.38 -14.55
CA VAL A 66 -3.56 -6.48 -13.49
C VAL A 66 -2.06 -6.52 -13.36
N THR A 67 -1.41 -5.36 -13.35
CA THR A 67 0.04 -5.25 -13.21
C THR A 67 0.46 -4.83 -11.80
N VAL A 68 -0.39 -4.05 -11.13
CA VAL A 68 -0.16 -3.58 -9.76
C VAL A 68 -1.40 -3.83 -8.93
N MET A 69 -1.23 -4.49 -7.79
CA MET A 69 -2.30 -4.73 -6.83
C MET A 69 -2.00 -4.02 -5.52
N PHE A 70 -3.03 -3.47 -4.89
CA PHE A 70 -2.98 -2.88 -3.56
C PHE A 70 -4.02 -3.55 -2.65
N SER A 71 -3.60 -3.93 -1.45
CA SER A 71 -4.46 -4.62 -0.49
C SER A 71 -4.09 -4.29 0.97
N ALA A 72 -4.67 -5.04 1.90
CA ALA A 72 -4.39 -4.91 3.33
C ALA A 72 -3.85 -6.24 3.90
N PRO A 73 -2.98 -6.19 4.93
CA PRO A 73 -2.47 -7.39 5.61
C PRO A 73 -3.54 -8.35 6.12
N THR A 74 -4.66 -7.85 6.62
CA THR A 74 -5.81 -8.71 7.03
C THR A 74 -6.32 -9.57 5.88
N ALA A 75 -6.41 -9.03 4.68
CA ALA A 75 -6.83 -9.80 3.50
C ALA A 75 -5.84 -10.92 3.16
N VAL A 76 -4.54 -10.62 3.24
CA VAL A 76 -3.48 -11.62 3.05
C VAL A 76 -3.59 -12.74 4.10
N ARG A 77 -3.80 -12.41 5.38
CA ARG A 77 -4.00 -13.40 6.45
C ARG A 77 -5.25 -14.26 6.23
N VAL A 78 -6.31 -13.69 5.68
CA VAL A 78 -7.52 -14.44 5.34
C VAL A 78 -7.26 -15.40 4.18
N LEU A 79 -6.57 -14.94 3.12
CA LEU A 79 -6.23 -15.78 1.96
C LEU A 79 -5.22 -16.88 2.32
N LYS A 80 -4.26 -16.61 3.21
CA LYS A 80 -3.29 -17.60 3.70
C LYS A 80 -3.94 -18.82 4.35
N LYS A 81 -5.15 -18.66 4.90
CA LYS A 81 -5.91 -19.75 5.54
C LYS A 81 -6.73 -20.59 4.53
N GLN A 82 -6.74 -20.19 3.25
CA GLN A 82 -7.49 -20.89 2.21
C GLN A 82 -6.61 -21.94 1.51
N ASP A 83 -7.24 -22.80 0.73
CA ASP A 83 -6.52 -23.77 -0.11
C ASP A 83 -5.65 -23.02 -1.13
N PRO A 84 -4.33 -23.26 -1.17
CA PRO A 84 -3.42 -22.64 -2.15
C PRO A 84 -3.82 -22.90 -3.61
N ALA A 85 -4.61 -23.93 -3.88
CA ALA A 85 -5.12 -24.24 -5.21
C ALA A 85 -5.93 -23.07 -5.80
N PHE A 86 -6.59 -22.25 -4.98
CA PHE A 86 -7.32 -21.08 -5.45
C PHE A 86 -6.42 -20.04 -6.11
N LEU A 87 -5.21 -19.83 -5.58
CA LEU A 87 -4.24 -18.91 -6.15
C LEU A 87 -3.61 -19.52 -7.42
N LYS A 88 -3.23 -20.79 -7.37
CA LYS A 88 -2.52 -21.50 -8.45
C LYS A 88 -3.39 -21.78 -9.68
N LYS A 89 -4.69 -21.58 -9.58
CA LYS A 89 -5.65 -21.82 -10.66
C LYS A 89 -5.55 -20.79 -11.79
N TYR A 90 -5.04 -19.61 -11.51
CA TYR A 90 -5.09 -18.45 -12.41
C TYR A 90 -3.72 -18.02 -12.92
N ASP A 91 -3.65 -17.46 -14.12
CA ASP A 91 -2.45 -16.86 -14.69
C ASP A 91 -2.18 -15.48 -14.07
N LEU A 92 -1.19 -15.42 -13.20
CA LEU A 92 -0.79 -14.17 -12.52
C LEU A 92 0.45 -13.52 -13.15
N SER A 93 0.88 -13.96 -14.33
CA SER A 93 2.10 -13.48 -15.01
C SER A 93 2.12 -11.98 -15.32
N SER A 94 0.94 -11.34 -15.39
CA SER A 94 0.83 -9.90 -15.55
C SER A 94 1.16 -9.11 -14.28
N LEU A 95 0.99 -9.71 -13.10
CA LEU A 95 1.16 -9.02 -11.81
C LEU A 95 2.65 -8.82 -11.51
N LYS A 96 3.05 -7.56 -11.36
CA LYS A 96 4.44 -7.16 -11.13
C LYS A 96 4.72 -6.83 -9.67
N HIS A 97 3.75 -6.24 -8.98
CA HIS A 97 3.89 -5.79 -7.60
C HIS A 97 2.58 -5.94 -6.83
N LEU A 98 2.70 -6.29 -5.56
CA LEU A 98 1.63 -6.17 -4.56
C LEU A 98 2.08 -5.19 -3.47
N PHE A 99 1.24 -4.20 -3.20
CA PHE A 99 1.44 -3.25 -2.10
C PHE A 99 0.43 -3.49 -0.99
N LEU A 100 0.88 -3.38 0.26
CA LEU A 100 0.05 -3.59 1.44
C LEU A 100 0.15 -2.38 2.36
N ALA A 101 -0.97 -1.98 2.96
CA ALA A 101 -1.02 -0.91 3.94
C ALA A 101 -2.26 -1.02 4.84
N GLY A 102 -2.32 -0.15 5.87
CA GLY A 102 -3.47 0.04 6.74
C GLY A 102 -3.33 -0.59 8.12
N GLU A 103 -2.43 -1.55 8.27
CA GLU A 103 -2.10 -2.20 9.53
C GLU A 103 -0.71 -2.85 9.45
N PRO A 104 -0.07 -3.18 10.59
CA PRO A 104 1.23 -3.85 10.55
C PRO A 104 1.18 -5.19 9.81
N LEU A 105 2.10 -5.37 8.87
CA LEU A 105 2.30 -6.62 8.16
C LEU A 105 3.30 -7.48 8.94
N ASP A 106 2.86 -8.64 9.41
CA ASP A 106 3.75 -9.59 10.09
C ASP A 106 4.68 -10.30 9.10
N GLU A 107 5.90 -10.61 9.54
CA GLU A 107 6.95 -11.21 8.71
C GLU A 107 6.50 -12.52 8.06
N THR A 108 5.76 -13.36 8.78
CA THR A 108 5.33 -14.68 8.29
C THR A 108 4.28 -14.59 7.19
N SER A 109 3.39 -13.61 7.27
CA SER A 109 2.42 -13.34 6.21
C SER A 109 3.05 -12.65 5.01
N HIS A 110 4.01 -11.75 5.26
CA HIS A 110 4.79 -11.09 4.23
C HIS A 110 5.59 -12.08 3.40
N GLN A 111 6.36 -12.94 4.07
CA GLN A 111 7.14 -14.00 3.42
C GLN A 111 6.25 -14.94 2.62
N TRP A 112 5.17 -15.44 3.22
CA TRP A 112 4.25 -16.36 2.56
C TRP A 112 3.71 -15.79 1.24
N ILE A 113 3.19 -14.56 1.23
CA ILE A 113 2.60 -14.01 0.02
C ILE A 113 3.64 -13.68 -1.06
N MET A 114 4.87 -13.32 -0.67
CA MET A 114 5.98 -13.15 -1.60
C MET A 114 6.36 -14.47 -2.27
N GLU A 115 6.42 -15.56 -1.51
CA GLU A 115 6.73 -16.90 -2.03
C GLU A 115 5.63 -17.41 -2.95
N GLU A 116 4.36 -17.25 -2.57
CA GLU A 116 3.23 -17.73 -3.37
C GLU A 116 3.07 -16.97 -4.70
N LEU A 117 3.34 -15.68 -4.72
CA LEU A 117 3.21 -14.85 -5.92
C LEU A 117 4.50 -14.79 -6.76
N GLY A 118 5.66 -15.01 -6.16
CA GLY A 118 6.96 -14.89 -6.83
C GLY A 118 7.29 -13.48 -7.29
N ILE A 119 6.69 -12.47 -6.67
CA ILE A 119 6.87 -11.03 -6.99
C ILE A 119 7.20 -10.22 -5.74
N PRO A 120 7.73 -8.99 -5.89
CA PRO A 120 7.89 -8.07 -4.77
C PRO A 120 6.54 -7.74 -4.11
N VAL A 121 6.47 -7.94 -2.78
CA VAL A 121 5.36 -7.48 -1.93
C VAL A 121 5.92 -6.39 -1.01
N ILE A 122 5.33 -5.21 -1.05
CA ILE A 122 5.88 -4.02 -0.43
C ILE A 122 4.88 -3.49 0.59
N ASP A 123 5.30 -3.50 1.85
CA ASP A 123 4.57 -2.83 2.92
C ASP A 123 4.75 -1.32 2.79
N ASN A 124 3.71 -0.57 3.13
CA ASN A 124 3.80 0.88 3.23
C ASN A 124 2.92 1.41 4.37
N TYR A 125 3.37 2.51 4.96
CA TYR A 125 2.67 3.16 6.07
C TYR A 125 2.25 4.57 5.73
N TRP A 126 1.00 4.87 5.98
CA TRP A 126 0.39 6.18 5.84
C TRP A 126 -0.91 6.27 6.64
N GLN A 127 -1.46 7.46 6.68
CA GLN A 127 -2.71 7.79 7.35
C GLN A 127 -3.62 8.57 6.42
N THR A 128 -4.89 8.68 6.77
CA THR A 128 -5.86 9.55 6.08
C THR A 128 -5.33 10.99 6.02
N GLU A 129 -4.72 11.44 7.10
CA GLU A 129 -4.17 12.79 7.27
C GLU A 129 -2.97 13.07 6.36
N THR A 130 -2.26 12.07 5.92
CA THR A 130 -1.14 12.24 5.00
C THR A 130 -1.55 12.11 3.53
N GLY A 131 -2.66 11.41 3.24
CA GLY A 131 -3.23 11.24 1.90
C GLY A 131 -2.44 10.32 0.96
N TRP A 132 -1.22 9.96 1.32
CA TRP A 132 -0.31 9.09 0.59
C TRP A 132 0.80 8.54 1.50
N PRO A 133 1.58 7.51 1.09
CA PRO A 133 2.57 6.88 1.94
C PRO A 133 3.63 7.83 2.50
N MET A 134 3.90 7.69 3.80
CA MET A 134 5.01 8.32 4.51
C MET A 134 6.25 7.43 4.52
N LEU A 135 6.03 6.13 4.69
CA LEU A 135 7.08 5.11 4.64
C LEU A 135 6.75 4.11 3.53
N ALA A 136 7.67 3.90 2.63
CA ALA A 136 7.59 2.89 1.56
C ALA A 136 8.95 2.68 0.92
N ILE A 137 9.10 1.61 0.14
CA ILE A 137 10.15 1.50 -0.86
C ILE A 137 9.68 2.24 -2.12
N CYS A 138 10.42 3.25 -2.55
CA CYS A 138 10.14 3.98 -3.79
C CYS A 138 10.67 3.21 -5.01
N ARG A 139 10.10 2.05 -5.30
CA ARG A 139 10.57 1.13 -6.36
C ARG A 139 10.63 1.75 -7.76
N GLY A 140 9.83 2.76 -8.02
CA GLY A 140 9.88 3.50 -9.29
C GLY A 140 11.06 4.49 -9.39
N VAL A 141 11.87 4.62 -8.35
CA VAL A 141 13.05 5.49 -8.28
C VAL A 141 14.31 4.65 -8.10
N GLU A 142 14.28 3.70 -7.15
CA GLU A 142 15.46 2.88 -6.80
C GLU A 142 15.04 1.47 -6.38
N ASP A 143 15.92 0.50 -6.61
CA ASP A 143 15.70 -0.88 -6.21
C ASP A 143 16.29 -1.16 -4.82
N SER A 144 15.57 -0.73 -3.79
CA SER A 144 15.95 -0.97 -2.40
C SER A 144 15.50 -2.36 -1.93
N PRO A 145 16.27 -3.02 -1.04
CA PRO A 145 15.92 -4.32 -0.51
C PRO A 145 14.65 -4.28 0.34
N ILE A 146 13.81 -5.30 0.20
CA ILE A 146 12.62 -5.49 1.04
C ILE A 146 13.05 -6.09 2.38
N LYS A 147 12.67 -5.43 3.48
CA LYS A 147 12.78 -5.97 4.83
C LYS A 147 11.41 -6.45 5.28
N LEU A 148 11.29 -7.74 5.58
CA LEU A 148 10.02 -8.33 6.04
C LEU A 148 9.47 -7.61 7.29
N GLY A 149 8.18 -7.36 7.31
CA GLY A 149 7.49 -6.71 8.41
C GLY A 149 7.85 -5.23 8.61
N SER A 150 8.42 -4.58 7.59
CA SER A 150 8.82 -3.17 7.67
C SER A 150 8.34 -2.38 6.44
N PRO A 151 7.73 -1.19 6.65
CA PRO A 151 7.39 -0.28 5.55
C PRO A 151 8.60 0.48 4.99
N ALA A 152 9.81 0.14 5.41
CA ALA A 152 11.11 0.60 4.96
C ALA A 152 11.45 2.07 5.30
N PHE A 153 11.48 2.97 4.30
CA PHE A 153 12.12 4.28 4.43
C PHE A 153 11.12 5.43 4.32
N PRO A 154 11.44 6.62 4.89
CA PRO A 154 10.68 7.82 4.60
C PRO A 154 10.63 8.10 3.11
N VAL A 155 9.42 8.35 2.60
CA VAL A 155 9.22 8.74 1.21
C VAL A 155 9.72 10.18 1.00
N TYR A 156 10.25 10.46 -0.16
CA TYR A 156 10.76 11.80 -0.52
C TYR A 156 9.73 12.90 -0.24
N GLY A 157 10.16 13.89 0.53
CA GLY A 157 9.32 15.01 0.98
C GLY A 157 8.87 14.91 2.44
N TYR A 158 9.06 13.76 3.09
CA TYR A 158 8.82 13.60 4.52
C TYR A 158 10.14 13.59 5.32
N ASP A 159 10.21 14.43 6.37
CA ASP A 159 11.21 14.32 7.44
C ASP A 159 10.53 13.62 8.63
N LEU A 160 10.63 12.28 8.68
CA LEU A 160 10.11 11.48 9.77
C LEU A 160 11.17 11.25 10.83
N ARG A 161 10.77 11.42 12.09
CA ARG A 161 11.61 11.17 13.25
C ARG A 161 10.86 10.40 14.31
N ILE A 162 11.59 9.75 15.20
CA ILE A 162 11.03 9.03 16.34
C ILE A 162 11.37 9.78 17.60
N PHE A 163 10.38 10.08 18.41
CA PHE A 163 10.52 10.87 19.63
C PHE A 163 10.15 10.09 20.87
N ARG A 164 10.85 10.36 21.96
CA ARG A 164 10.44 9.95 23.31
C ARG A 164 9.27 10.81 23.77
N GLU A 165 8.64 10.41 24.88
CA GLU A 165 7.53 11.17 25.49
C GLU A 165 7.96 12.56 25.95
N ASP A 166 9.25 12.77 26.27
CA ASP A 166 9.81 14.08 26.64
C ASP A 166 10.13 14.98 25.46
N GLY A 167 9.86 14.53 24.22
CA GLY A 167 10.10 15.26 22.98
C GLY A 167 11.52 15.16 22.45
N THR A 168 12.42 14.42 23.10
CA THR A 168 13.77 14.19 22.57
C THR A 168 13.77 13.10 21.50
N GLU A 169 14.65 13.20 20.50
CA GLU A 169 14.75 12.22 19.41
C GLU A 169 15.34 10.89 19.91
N CYS A 170 14.73 9.78 19.49
CA CYS A 170 15.19 8.43 19.80
C CYS A 170 16.45 8.07 19.02
N GLY A 171 17.28 7.22 19.61
CA GLY A 171 18.39 6.58 18.91
C GLY A 171 17.94 5.37 18.08
N ALA A 172 18.89 4.77 17.37
CA ALA A 172 18.64 3.56 16.59
C ALA A 172 18.17 2.40 17.50
N ASN A 173 17.15 1.65 17.04
CA ASN A 173 16.52 0.53 17.76
C ASN A 173 15.77 0.93 19.05
N GLU A 174 15.48 2.18 19.23
CA GLU A 174 14.67 2.70 20.32
C GLU A 174 13.22 2.89 19.86
N LYS A 175 12.25 2.51 20.70
CA LYS A 175 10.83 2.71 20.45
C LYS A 175 10.42 4.13 20.84
N GLY A 176 9.55 4.74 20.04
CA GLY A 176 9.01 6.06 20.34
C GLY A 176 7.80 6.40 19.49
N ILE A 177 7.44 7.67 19.51
CA ILE A 177 6.32 8.24 18.76
C ILE A 177 6.83 8.73 17.42
N VAL A 178 6.16 8.33 16.34
CA VAL A 178 6.47 8.81 14.98
C VAL A 178 6.00 10.26 14.84
N GLY A 179 6.92 11.15 14.54
CA GLY A 179 6.64 12.55 14.23
C GLY A 179 7.04 12.89 12.81
N ILE A 180 6.32 13.83 12.21
CA ILE A 180 6.65 14.42 10.91
C ILE A 180 7.07 15.86 11.14
N MET A 181 8.27 16.20 10.72
CA MET A 181 8.76 17.57 10.82
C MET A 181 8.22 18.42 9.67
N PRO A 182 7.71 19.64 9.95
CA PRO A 182 7.28 20.55 8.90
C PRO A 182 8.48 21.09 8.09
N PRO A 183 8.25 21.54 6.83
CA PRO A 183 6.94 21.65 6.19
C PRO A 183 6.39 20.29 5.71
N LEU A 184 5.08 20.09 5.87
CA LEU A 184 4.42 18.88 5.37
C LEU A 184 4.39 18.90 3.84
N PRO A 185 4.56 17.75 3.16
CA PRO A 185 4.45 17.70 1.72
C PRO A 185 3.03 17.98 1.24
N PRO A 186 2.87 18.47 0.00
CA PRO A 186 1.56 18.69 -0.60
C PRO A 186 0.72 17.40 -0.60
N GLY A 187 -0.55 17.50 -0.26
CA GLY A 187 -1.49 16.37 -0.16
C GLY A 187 -1.75 15.92 1.27
N CYS A 188 -0.96 16.38 2.24
CA CYS A 188 -1.29 16.19 3.66
C CYS A 188 -2.49 17.07 4.06
N LEU A 189 -3.11 16.69 5.17
CA LEU A 189 -4.20 17.46 5.80
C LEU A 189 -3.76 18.93 6.00
N SER A 190 -4.57 19.85 5.56
CA SER A 190 -4.28 21.30 5.69
C SER A 190 -5.05 21.97 6.81
N THR A 191 -6.18 21.39 7.23
CA THR A 191 -6.98 21.85 8.36
C THR A 191 -8.06 20.83 8.73
N VAL A 192 -8.70 21.03 9.88
CA VAL A 192 -9.88 20.30 10.32
C VAL A 192 -11.09 21.21 10.19
N TRP A 193 -12.11 20.78 9.45
CA TRP A 193 -13.30 21.57 9.17
C TRP A 193 -13.93 22.13 10.46
N GLY A 194 -14.03 23.48 10.53
CA GLY A 194 -14.60 24.18 11.66
C GLY A 194 -13.79 24.08 12.98
N GLN A 195 -12.56 23.60 12.95
CA GLN A 195 -11.68 23.44 14.12
C GLN A 195 -10.21 23.73 13.77
N ASP A 196 -9.97 24.88 13.16
CA ASP A 196 -8.61 25.27 12.73
C ASP A 196 -7.61 25.33 13.90
N GLU A 197 -8.08 25.73 15.11
CA GLU A 197 -7.24 25.75 16.31
C GLU A 197 -6.78 24.36 16.80
N ARG A 198 -7.44 23.31 16.33
CA ARG A 198 -7.10 21.91 16.67
C ARG A 198 -6.03 21.33 15.75
N PHE A 199 -5.82 21.94 14.60
CA PHE A 199 -4.82 21.55 13.61
C PHE A 199 -3.48 22.24 13.90
#